data_91e3faca9d175eb210b6d3fa9ba9ad76
#
_entry.id   91e3faca9d175eb210b6d3fa9ba9ad76
#
_cell.length_a   1.000
_cell.length_b   1.000
_cell.length_c   1.000
_cell.angle_alpha   90.00
_cell.angle_beta   90.00
_cell.angle_gamma   90.00
#
_symmetry.space_group_name_H-M   'P 1'
#
loop_
_entity.id
_entity.type
_entity.pdbx_description
1 polymer ?
#
loop_
_entity_poly.entity_id
_entity_poly.type
_entity_poly.pdbx_seq_one_letter_code
_entity_poly.pdbx_strand_id
1 'polypeptide(L)'
;VLMAVLQNLCKVNILKVSVLAGTMALALSFAGNDLVNFIGVFMAGQSSMEIAAAAAAQGADLTTLSMGGLMAPVTADWRYLLGAGVIMVLALMFSKKAQTVTDTEVNLARQGGGVERFGSVPPARMAVRYALNASRAVEKIMPSCVGRFIEKRFRPVPEGPDNGASFDLIRASVNLTVAALLISLATSLRLPLSTTYVTFMVAMGSSLADKAWGRDSAVYRITGVITVISGWFFTAFAAFSMCFIVAACILYGGLFGIIAMCSLAAFLLLKSSRLHRKR
;
A
#
# COMPACT_ATOMS: atom_id res chain seq x y z
N VAL A 1 -26.49 3.04 -14.78
CA VAL A 1 -27.89 3.32 -14.40
C VAL A 1 -27.98 3.91 -13.00
N LEU A 2 -27.52 3.25 -11.93
CA LEU A 2 -27.62 3.73 -10.54
C LEU A 2 -27.04 5.15 -10.36
N MET A 3 -25.85 5.41 -10.89
CA MET A 3 -25.19 6.72 -10.77
C MET A 3 -25.96 7.83 -11.51
N ALA A 4 -26.56 7.51 -12.68
CA ALA A 4 -27.40 8.47 -13.40
C ALA A 4 -28.70 8.80 -12.64
N VAL A 5 -29.29 7.81 -11.98
CA VAL A 5 -30.45 8.01 -11.11
C VAL A 5 -30.10 8.90 -9.92
N LEU A 6 -29.00 8.64 -9.24
CA LEU A 6 -28.52 9.46 -8.10
C LEU A 6 -28.24 10.91 -8.51
N GLN A 7 -27.66 11.11 -9.71
CA GLN A 7 -27.40 12.46 -10.22
C GLN A 7 -28.68 13.21 -10.54
N ASN A 8 -29.62 12.58 -11.25
CA ASN A 8 -30.79 13.25 -11.79
C ASN A 8 -31.93 13.42 -10.75
N LEU A 9 -32.13 12.39 -9.89
CA LEU A 9 -33.18 12.46 -8.86
C LEU A 9 -32.71 13.13 -7.58
N CYS A 10 -31.51 12.78 -7.08
CA CYS A 10 -31.04 13.23 -5.77
C CYS A 10 -30.14 14.47 -5.85
N LYS A 11 -29.78 14.93 -7.07
CA LYS A 11 -28.84 16.06 -7.31
C LYS A 11 -27.51 15.91 -6.56
N VAL A 12 -27.06 14.68 -6.33
CA VAL A 12 -25.84 14.38 -5.59
C VAL A 12 -24.65 14.45 -6.53
N ASN A 13 -23.52 14.96 -6.05
CA ASN A 13 -22.29 14.96 -6.81
C ASN A 13 -21.75 13.52 -6.94
N ILE A 14 -21.81 12.98 -8.16
CA ILE A 14 -21.40 11.60 -8.47
C ILE A 14 -19.96 11.33 -8.08
N LEU A 15 -19.06 12.30 -8.25
CA LEU A 15 -17.65 12.12 -7.91
C LEU A 15 -17.48 11.88 -6.41
N LYS A 16 -18.23 12.58 -5.55
CA LYS A 16 -18.22 12.33 -4.10
C LYS A 16 -18.72 10.93 -3.77
N VAL A 17 -19.81 10.49 -4.41
CA VAL A 17 -20.33 9.13 -4.22
C VAL A 17 -19.31 8.08 -4.69
N SER A 18 -18.69 8.32 -5.84
CA SER A 18 -17.65 7.42 -6.38
C SER A 18 -16.44 7.31 -5.45
N VAL A 19 -15.98 8.43 -4.89
CA VAL A 19 -14.88 8.44 -3.90
C VAL A 19 -15.28 7.65 -2.65
N LEU A 20 -16.46 7.85 -2.10
CA LEU A 20 -16.93 7.11 -0.92
C LEU A 20 -17.06 5.61 -1.19
N ALA A 21 -17.67 5.25 -2.33
CA ALA A 21 -17.80 3.85 -2.73
C ALA A 21 -16.43 3.20 -2.99
N GLY A 22 -15.52 3.93 -3.66
CA GLY A 22 -14.14 3.49 -3.91
C GLY A 22 -13.34 3.32 -2.60
N THR A 23 -13.51 4.23 -1.64
CA THR A 23 -12.88 4.12 -0.31
C THR A 23 -13.37 2.88 0.42
N MET A 24 -14.68 2.62 0.40
CA MET A 24 -15.25 1.41 1.01
C MET A 24 -14.73 0.13 0.32
N ALA A 25 -14.72 0.09 -1.01
CA ALA A 25 -14.19 -1.04 -1.77
C ALA A 25 -12.71 -1.29 -1.49
N LEU A 26 -11.90 -0.22 -1.42
CA LEU A 26 -10.49 -0.31 -1.08
C LEU A 26 -10.28 -0.80 0.36
N ALA A 27 -11.06 -0.31 1.32
CA ALA A 27 -11.00 -0.76 2.71
C ALA A 27 -11.33 -2.26 2.85
N LEU A 28 -12.35 -2.74 2.14
CA LEU A 28 -12.68 -4.17 2.09
C LEU A 28 -11.55 -5.01 1.46
N SER A 29 -10.96 -4.51 0.38
CA SER A 29 -9.83 -5.17 -0.28
C SER A 29 -8.59 -5.24 0.62
N PHE A 30 -8.31 -4.17 1.38
CA PHE A 30 -7.24 -4.14 2.37
C PHE A 30 -7.51 -5.11 3.51
N ALA A 31 -8.72 -5.12 4.07
CA ALA A 31 -9.07 -6.03 5.14
C ALA A 31 -8.89 -7.50 4.71
N GLY A 32 -9.25 -7.85 3.49
CA GLY A 32 -9.08 -9.20 2.94
C GLY A 32 -7.62 -9.61 2.71
N ASN A 33 -6.74 -8.65 2.40
CA ASN A 33 -5.32 -8.91 2.13
C ASN A 33 -4.44 -8.69 3.38
N ASP A 34 -4.54 -7.52 4.01
CA ASP A 34 -3.59 -7.11 5.05
C ASP A 34 -3.86 -7.78 6.40
N LEU A 35 -5.11 -8.09 6.73
CA LEU A 35 -5.44 -8.79 7.98
C LEU A 35 -4.81 -10.19 8.01
N VAL A 36 -4.85 -10.89 6.89
CA VAL A 36 -4.21 -12.22 6.75
C VAL A 36 -2.70 -12.12 6.93
N ASN A 37 -2.06 -11.11 6.33
CA ASN A 37 -0.63 -10.88 6.50
C ASN A 37 -0.26 -10.49 7.95
N PHE A 38 -1.14 -9.78 8.62
CA PHE A 38 -0.94 -9.34 10.00
C PHE A 38 -1.03 -10.49 11.02
N ILE A 39 -2.02 -11.39 10.89
CA ILE A 39 -2.26 -12.45 11.86
C ILE A 39 -1.73 -13.82 11.41
N GLY A 40 -1.42 -13.99 10.13
CA GLY A 40 -1.08 -15.28 9.52
C GLY A 40 0.10 -15.99 10.19
N VAL A 41 1.13 -15.24 10.60
CA VAL A 41 2.31 -15.81 11.30
C VAL A 41 1.91 -16.39 12.65
N PHE A 42 1.06 -15.68 13.41
CA PHE A 42 0.53 -16.17 14.68
C PHE A 42 -0.30 -17.44 14.49
N MET A 43 -1.19 -17.45 13.49
CA MET A 43 -2.04 -18.60 13.18
C MET A 43 -1.22 -19.82 12.73
N ALA A 44 -0.18 -19.60 11.91
CA ALA A 44 0.73 -20.64 11.51
C ALA A 44 1.49 -21.23 12.72
N GLY A 45 1.93 -20.37 13.64
CA GLY A 45 2.58 -20.79 14.89
C GLY A 45 1.66 -21.63 15.77
N GLN A 46 0.40 -21.22 15.93
CA GLN A 46 -0.60 -21.98 16.67
C GLN A 46 -0.87 -23.36 16.04
N SER A 47 -1.07 -23.39 14.72
CA SER A 47 -1.29 -24.65 14.01
C SER A 47 -0.08 -25.58 14.10
N SER A 48 1.14 -25.02 14.03
CA SER A 48 2.37 -25.79 14.24
C SER A 48 2.42 -26.42 15.63
N MET A 49 2.03 -25.67 16.66
CA MET A 49 1.99 -26.17 18.02
C MET A 49 0.95 -27.28 18.20
N GLU A 50 -0.23 -27.15 17.58
CA GLU A 50 -1.27 -28.18 17.60
C GLU A 50 -0.80 -29.48 16.91
N ILE A 51 -0.14 -29.37 15.73
CA ILE A 51 0.44 -30.51 15.02
C ILE A 51 1.50 -31.17 15.89
N ALA A 52 2.41 -30.40 16.51
CA ALA A 52 3.46 -30.93 17.36
C ALA A 52 2.89 -31.61 18.63
N ALA A 53 1.87 -31.02 19.26
CA ALA A 53 1.22 -31.59 20.42
C ALA A 53 0.52 -32.92 20.10
N ALA A 54 -0.18 -32.99 18.97
CA ALA A 54 -0.82 -34.22 18.50
C ALA A 54 0.20 -35.31 18.19
N ALA A 55 1.34 -34.99 17.55
CA ALA A 55 2.40 -35.91 17.28
C ALA A 55 3.12 -36.41 18.55
N ALA A 56 3.35 -35.51 19.51
CA ALA A 56 3.93 -35.87 20.81
C ALA A 56 3.03 -36.84 21.59
N ALA A 57 1.70 -36.65 21.55
CA ALA A 57 0.74 -37.55 22.18
C ALA A 57 0.76 -38.96 21.56
N GLN A 58 1.21 -39.08 20.31
CA GLN A 58 1.42 -40.33 19.59
C GLN A 58 2.83 -40.92 19.77
N GLY A 59 3.69 -40.29 20.58
CA GLY A 59 5.07 -40.71 20.81
C GLY A 59 6.03 -40.44 19.65
N ALA A 60 5.67 -39.57 18.72
CA ALA A 60 6.55 -39.18 17.60
C ALA A 60 7.71 -38.30 18.07
N ASP A 61 8.87 -38.44 17.43
CA ASP A 61 10.02 -37.57 17.69
C ASP A 61 9.79 -36.20 17.07
N LEU A 62 9.75 -35.18 17.94
CA LEU A 62 9.50 -33.79 17.52
C LEU A 62 10.64 -33.19 16.67
N THR A 63 11.85 -33.77 16.78
CA THR A 63 13.02 -33.26 16.00
C THR A 63 12.98 -33.61 14.53
N THR A 64 12.25 -34.67 14.19
CA THR A 64 12.07 -35.17 12.81
C THR A 64 10.68 -34.92 12.26
N LEU A 65 9.83 -34.25 13.01
CA LEU A 65 8.44 -34.01 12.63
C LEU A 65 8.32 -33.10 11.40
N SER A 66 7.66 -33.63 10.37
CA SER A 66 7.34 -32.82 9.18
C SER A 66 6.10 -31.94 9.43
N MET A 67 6.23 -30.64 9.16
CA MET A 67 5.12 -29.68 9.24
C MET A 67 4.32 -29.60 7.93
N GLY A 68 4.27 -30.68 7.14
CA GLY A 68 3.52 -30.76 5.88
C GLY A 68 2.02 -30.43 6.04
N GLY A 69 1.44 -30.63 7.22
CA GLY A 69 0.08 -30.24 7.53
C GLY A 69 -0.23 -28.75 7.39
N LEU A 70 0.80 -27.87 7.46
CA LEU A 70 0.64 -26.42 7.24
C LEU A 70 0.40 -26.05 5.78
N MET A 71 0.61 -26.95 4.84
CA MET A 71 0.30 -26.74 3.42
C MET A 71 -1.20 -26.86 3.12
N ALA A 72 -1.96 -27.49 4.02
CA ALA A 72 -3.42 -27.55 3.91
C ALA A 72 -4.06 -26.22 4.31
N PRO A 73 -5.23 -25.87 3.73
CA PRO A 73 -5.98 -24.71 4.16
C PRO A 73 -6.34 -24.80 5.64
N VAL A 74 -5.86 -23.87 6.45
CA VAL A 74 -6.16 -23.79 7.88
C VAL A 74 -7.36 -22.89 8.07
N THR A 75 -8.37 -23.38 8.80
CA THR A 75 -9.51 -22.55 9.21
C THR A 75 -9.11 -21.74 10.43
N ALA A 76 -9.00 -20.41 10.24
CA ALA A 76 -8.71 -19.52 11.35
C ALA A 76 -9.95 -19.33 12.25
N ASP A 77 -9.76 -19.41 13.57
CA ASP A 77 -10.82 -19.07 14.51
C ASP A 77 -11.17 -17.57 14.37
N TRP A 78 -12.46 -17.30 14.15
CA TRP A 78 -12.98 -15.94 13.96
C TRP A 78 -12.67 -15.01 15.15
N ARG A 79 -12.46 -15.54 16.36
CA ARG A 79 -12.12 -14.78 17.56
C ARG A 79 -10.77 -14.08 17.43
N TYR A 80 -9.76 -14.77 16.89
CA TYR A 80 -8.45 -14.19 16.62
C TYR A 80 -8.51 -13.13 15.52
N LEU A 81 -9.29 -13.41 14.46
CA LEU A 81 -9.50 -12.45 13.38
C LEU A 81 -10.20 -11.19 13.87
N LEU A 82 -11.25 -11.35 14.70
CA LEU A 82 -11.94 -10.20 15.30
C LEU A 82 -11.03 -9.41 16.22
N GLY A 83 -10.28 -10.06 17.10
CA GLY A 83 -9.32 -9.42 18.00
C GLY A 83 -8.24 -8.66 17.25
N ALA A 84 -7.63 -9.28 16.23
CA ALA A 84 -6.64 -8.62 15.38
C ALA A 84 -7.23 -7.43 14.62
N GLY A 85 -8.44 -7.56 14.09
CA GLY A 85 -9.14 -6.47 13.40
C GLY A 85 -9.40 -5.28 14.31
N VAL A 86 -9.87 -5.52 15.54
CA VAL A 86 -10.08 -4.46 16.54
C VAL A 86 -8.77 -3.76 16.88
N ILE A 87 -7.69 -4.50 17.13
CA ILE A 87 -6.37 -3.94 17.42
C ILE A 87 -5.88 -3.10 16.24
N MET A 88 -6.05 -3.58 15.01
CA MET A 88 -5.67 -2.85 13.80
C MET A 88 -6.44 -1.53 13.67
N VAL A 89 -7.76 -1.54 13.88
CA VAL A 89 -8.59 -0.32 13.83
C VAL A 89 -8.14 0.69 14.89
N LEU A 90 -7.95 0.25 16.13
CA LEU A 90 -7.49 1.11 17.21
C LEU A 90 -6.09 1.68 16.93
N ALA A 91 -5.16 0.84 16.42
CA ALA A 91 -3.83 1.29 16.05
C ALA A 91 -3.85 2.35 14.95
N LEU A 92 -4.69 2.18 13.92
CA LEU A 92 -4.84 3.18 12.84
C LEU A 92 -5.49 4.47 13.33
N MET A 93 -6.51 4.39 14.18
CA MET A 93 -7.19 5.58 14.70
C MET A 93 -6.29 6.45 15.59
N PHE A 94 -5.47 5.82 16.44
CA PHE A 94 -4.66 6.54 17.43
C PHE A 94 -3.21 6.76 17.01
N SER A 95 -2.77 6.22 15.87
CA SER A 95 -1.40 6.33 15.41
C SER A 95 -1.17 7.61 14.61
N LYS A 96 -0.32 8.50 15.11
CA LYS A 96 0.16 9.66 14.36
C LYS A 96 0.92 9.27 13.08
N LYS A 97 1.52 8.08 13.04
CA LYS A 97 2.18 7.56 11.84
C LYS A 97 1.18 7.27 10.72
N ALA A 98 -0.01 6.75 11.04
CA ALA A 98 -1.07 6.51 10.07
C ALA A 98 -1.55 7.83 9.44
N GLN A 99 -1.67 8.91 10.21
CA GLN A 99 -2.02 10.23 9.70
C GLN A 99 -1.03 10.73 8.64
N THR A 100 0.28 10.48 8.82
CA THR A 100 1.30 10.85 7.82
C THR A 100 1.10 10.13 6.48
N VAL A 101 0.59 8.89 6.48
CA VAL A 101 0.24 8.15 5.25
C VAL A 101 -0.94 8.82 4.56
N THR A 102 -1.98 9.16 5.31
CA THR A 102 -3.16 9.88 4.79
C THR A 102 -2.77 11.23 4.16
N ASP A 103 -1.92 12.00 4.83
CA ASP A 103 -1.40 13.28 4.28
C ASP A 103 -0.64 13.07 2.98
N THR A 104 0.09 11.97 2.87
CA THR A 104 0.83 11.62 1.64
C THR A 104 -0.12 11.31 0.50
N GLU A 105 -1.15 10.50 0.73
CA GLU A 105 -2.18 10.16 -0.26
C GLU A 105 -2.93 11.42 -0.74
N VAL A 106 -3.35 12.29 0.20
CA VAL A 106 -4.01 13.56 -0.13
C VAL A 106 -3.10 14.44 -0.98
N ASN A 107 -1.81 14.53 -0.64
CA ASN A 107 -0.85 15.33 -1.42
C ASN A 107 -0.61 14.77 -2.82
N LEU A 108 -0.58 13.45 -2.99
CA LEU A 108 -0.46 12.80 -4.31
C LEU A 108 -1.70 12.99 -5.18
N ALA A 109 -2.87 13.15 -4.57
CA ALA A 109 -4.12 13.41 -5.29
C ALA A 109 -4.34 14.88 -5.66
N ARG A 110 -3.49 15.82 -5.21
CA ARG A 110 -3.58 17.25 -5.58
C ARG A 110 -3.07 17.50 -7.00
N GLN A 111 -3.72 18.43 -7.71
CA GLN A 111 -3.27 18.92 -9.01
C GLN A 111 -2.40 20.19 -8.90
N GLY A 112 -2.58 20.98 -7.85
CA GLY A 112 -1.89 22.26 -7.66
C GLY A 112 -0.42 22.10 -7.24
N GLY A 113 0.40 23.09 -7.56
CA GLY A 113 1.79 23.20 -7.12
C GLY A 113 1.86 23.35 -5.60
N GLY A 114 2.18 22.26 -4.90
CA GLY A 114 2.46 22.23 -3.48
C GLY A 114 3.96 22.06 -3.22
N VAL A 115 4.35 22.08 -1.95
CA VAL A 115 5.73 21.76 -1.56
C VAL A 115 6.01 20.31 -1.95
N GLU A 116 6.93 20.13 -2.92
CA GLU A 116 7.36 18.80 -3.36
C GLU A 116 8.13 18.11 -2.22
N ARG A 117 7.69 16.91 -1.88
CA ARG A 117 8.23 16.15 -0.74
C ARG A 117 9.54 15.43 -1.04
N PHE A 118 9.82 15.20 -2.32
CA PHE A 118 11.00 14.49 -2.78
C PHE A 118 11.98 15.44 -3.49
N GLY A 119 13.25 15.33 -3.17
CA GLY A 119 14.31 16.02 -3.92
C GLY A 119 14.53 15.43 -5.31
N SER A 120 15.31 16.08 -6.17
CA SER A 120 15.64 15.54 -7.49
C SER A 120 16.88 14.62 -7.43
N VAL A 121 16.79 13.40 -7.98
CA VAL A 121 17.94 12.49 -8.11
C VAL A 121 18.36 12.31 -9.58
N PRO A 122 19.66 12.08 -9.85
CA PRO A 122 20.16 11.94 -11.22
C PRO A 122 19.43 10.89 -12.08
N PRO A 123 19.13 9.68 -11.60
CA PRO A 123 18.42 8.67 -12.40
C PRO A 123 17.00 9.10 -12.78
N ALA A 124 16.30 9.84 -11.92
CA ALA A 124 14.98 10.37 -12.26
C ALA A 124 15.05 11.40 -13.38
N ARG A 125 16.07 12.28 -13.38
CA ARG A 125 16.30 13.24 -14.48
C ARG A 125 16.57 12.53 -15.81
N MET A 126 17.35 11.46 -15.79
CA MET A 126 17.60 10.63 -16.97
C MET A 126 16.30 10.00 -17.47
N ALA A 127 15.52 9.35 -16.61
CA ALA A 127 14.26 8.73 -16.96
C ALA A 127 13.29 9.74 -17.60
N VAL A 128 13.15 10.94 -17.05
CA VAL A 128 12.31 12.01 -17.62
C VAL A 128 12.82 12.47 -18.97
N ARG A 129 14.13 12.62 -19.15
CA ARG A 129 14.72 12.99 -20.45
C ARG A 129 14.42 11.92 -21.51
N TYR A 130 14.59 10.64 -21.18
CA TYR A 130 14.28 9.54 -22.08
C TYR A 130 12.78 9.53 -22.46
N ALA A 131 11.88 9.68 -21.47
CA ALA A 131 10.46 9.73 -21.69
C ALA A 131 10.05 10.92 -22.59
N LEU A 132 10.61 12.11 -22.36
CA LEU A 132 10.36 13.29 -23.20
C LEU A 132 10.90 13.14 -24.63
N ASN A 133 12.06 12.53 -24.81
CA ASN A 133 12.60 12.25 -26.13
C ASN A 133 11.78 11.20 -26.88
N ALA A 134 11.32 10.15 -26.19
CA ALA A 134 10.42 9.15 -26.74
C ALA A 134 9.06 9.78 -27.13
N SER A 135 8.49 10.63 -26.26
CA SER A 135 7.26 11.37 -26.57
C SER A 135 7.39 12.23 -27.83
N ARG A 136 8.47 12.98 -27.97
CA ARG A 136 8.74 13.79 -29.16
C ARG A 136 8.94 12.94 -30.42
N ALA A 137 9.54 11.76 -30.29
CA ALA A 137 9.68 10.82 -31.41
C ALA A 137 8.31 10.26 -31.83
N VAL A 138 7.46 9.91 -30.89
CA VAL A 138 6.08 9.46 -31.14
C VAL A 138 5.24 10.58 -31.77
N GLU A 139 5.34 11.81 -31.27
CA GLU A 139 4.65 12.98 -31.84
C GLU A 139 4.99 13.21 -33.31
N LYS A 140 6.25 12.97 -33.71
CA LYS A 140 6.68 13.09 -35.13
C LYS A 140 6.08 12.02 -36.02
N ILE A 141 5.77 10.84 -35.50
CA ILE A 141 5.22 9.71 -36.25
C ILE A 141 3.69 9.72 -36.21
N MET A 142 3.12 10.44 -35.24
CA MET A 142 1.67 10.44 -34.97
C MET A 142 0.92 11.21 -36.05
N PRO A 143 -0.16 10.63 -36.64
CA PRO A 143 -1.03 11.35 -37.59
C PRO A 143 -1.66 12.59 -36.94
N SER A 144 -1.76 13.69 -37.70
CA SER A 144 -2.28 14.97 -37.21
C SER A 144 -3.71 14.92 -36.65
N CYS A 145 -4.52 13.95 -37.10
CA CYS A 145 -5.87 13.71 -36.56
C CYS A 145 -5.84 13.20 -35.14
N VAL A 146 -4.89 12.30 -34.79
CA VAL A 146 -4.72 11.76 -33.46
C VAL A 146 -4.16 12.82 -32.53
N GLY A 147 -3.18 13.60 -32.98
CA GLY A 147 -2.63 14.73 -32.23
C GLY A 147 -3.71 15.74 -31.82
N ARG A 148 -4.56 16.17 -32.79
CA ARG A 148 -5.68 17.08 -32.51
C ARG A 148 -6.72 16.49 -31.55
N PHE A 149 -7.01 15.19 -31.64
CA PHE A 149 -7.93 14.52 -30.73
C PHE A 149 -7.39 14.53 -29.29
N ILE A 150 -6.09 14.25 -29.13
CA ILE A 150 -5.40 14.28 -27.83
C ILE A 150 -5.39 15.70 -27.28
N GLU A 151 -4.99 16.70 -28.05
CA GLU A 151 -4.97 18.10 -27.63
C GLU A 151 -6.35 18.61 -27.18
N LYS A 152 -7.41 18.23 -27.91
CA LYS A 152 -8.78 18.57 -27.53
C LYS A 152 -9.18 18.02 -26.17
N ARG A 153 -8.68 16.83 -25.81
CA ARG A 153 -8.93 16.18 -24.52
C ARG A 153 -8.15 16.81 -23.36
N PHE A 154 -7.02 17.41 -23.65
CA PHE A 154 -6.16 18.04 -22.65
C PHE A 154 -6.30 19.58 -22.58
N ARG A 155 -7.32 20.15 -23.19
CA ARG A 155 -7.63 21.58 -23.02
C ARG A 155 -7.98 21.85 -21.55
N PRO A 156 -7.35 22.88 -20.92
CA PRO A 156 -7.73 23.28 -19.58
C PRO A 156 -9.22 23.65 -19.57
N VAL A 157 -9.97 23.02 -18.71
CA VAL A 157 -11.34 23.44 -18.41
C VAL A 157 -11.23 24.61 -17.45
N PRO A 158 -12.01 25.72 -17.63
CA PRO A 158 -12.07 26.79 -16.66
C PRO A 158 -12.35 26.21 -15.27
N GLU A 159 -11.60 26.64 -14.27
CA GLU A 159 -11.79 26.19 -12.89
C GLU A 159 -13.24 26.43 -12.50
N GLY A 160 -13.99 25.35 -12.29
CA GLY A 160 -15.34 25.40 -11.75
C GLY A 160 -15.28 25.89 -10.30
N PRO A 161 -16.43 26.22 -9.69
CA PRO A 161 -16.46 26.66 -8.32
C PRO A 161 -15.74 25.66 -7.43
N ASP A 162 -14.83 26.17 -6.58
CA ASP A 162 -14.02 25.39 -5.66
C ASP A 162 -14.94 24.49 -4.80
N ASN A 163 -14.88 23.20 -5.05
CA ASN A 163 -15.73 22.22 -4.37
C ASN A 163 -15.30 21.99 -2.91
N GLY A 164 -14.37 22.77 -2.40
CA GLY A 164 -13.86 22.69 -1.03
C GLY A 164 -13.11 21.38 -0.73
N ALA A 165 -12.79 20.58 -1.76
CA ALA A 165 -12.02 19.36 -1.59
C ALA A 165 -10.53 19.68 -1.62
N SER A 166 -9.79 19.13 -0.68
CA SER A 166 -8.32 19.29 -0.61
C SER A 166 -7.57 18.58 -1.74
N PHE A 167 -8.28 17.80 -2.57
CA PHE A 167 -7.74 16.97 -3.63
C PHE A 167 -8.70 16.90 -4.82
N ASP A 168 -8.18 16.50 -5.99
CA ASP A 168 -8.98 16.28 -7.18
C ASP A 168 -9.87 15.03 -7.03
N LEU A 169 -11.18 15.24 -7.07
CA LEU A 169 -12.19 14.18 -6.93
C LEU A 169 -12.12 13.15 -8.07
N ILE A 170 -11.77 13.57 -9.29
CA ILE A 170 -11.65 12.65 -10.44
C ILE A 170 -10.47 11.72 -10.22
N ARG A 171 -9.32 12.27 -9.90
CA ARG A 171 -8.10 11.49 -9.65
C ARG A 171 -8.29 10.56 -8.45
N ALA A 172 -8.86 11.06 -7.35
CA ALA A 172 -9.16 10.24 -6.19
C ALA A 172 -10.09 9.07 -6.54
N SER A 173 -11.16 9.33 -7.29
CA SER A 173 -12.08 8.28 -7.73
C SER A 173 -11.38 7.21 -8.59
N VAL A 174 -10.55 7.63 -9.54
CA VAL A 174 -9.76 6.71 -10.39
C VAL A 174 -8.77 5.89 -9.54
N ASN A 175 -8.00 6.55 -8.68
CA ASN A 175 -7.02 5.88 -7.82
C ASN A 175 -7.67 4.82 -6.93
N LEU A 176 -8.75 5.18 -6.23
CA LEU A 176 -9.47 4.27 -5.36
C LEU A 176 -10.05 3.08 -6.10
N THR A 177 -10.69 3.33 -7.25
CA THR A 177 -11.34 2.28 -8.04
C THR A 177 -10.29 1.32 -8.63
N VAL A 178 -9.25 1.84 -9.26
CA VAL A 178 -8.20 1.02 -9.87
C VAL A 178 -7.43 0.23 -8.81
N ALA A 179 -7.07 0.86 -7.70
CA ALA A 179 -6.37 0.17 -6.61
C ALA A 179 -7.24 -0.95 -6.02
N ALA A 180 -8.52 -0.68 -5.74
CA ALA A 180 -9.45 -1.69 -5.22
C ALA A 180 -9.61 -2.88 -6.19
N LEU A 181 -9.75 -2.61 -7.49
CA LEU A 181 -9.85 -3.65 -8.52
C LEU A 181 -8.59 -4.51 -8.59
N LEU A 182 -7.41 -3.89 -8.64
CA LEU A 182 -6.14 -4.62 -8.71
C LEU A 182 -5.90 -5.48 -7.48
N ILE A 183 -6.16 -4.94 -6.28
CA ILE A 183 -5.99 -5.68 -5.03
C ILE A 183 -6.99 -6.83 -4.94
N SER A 184 -8.26 -6.59 -5.25
CA SER A 184 -9.29 -7.62 -5.24
C SER A 184 -9.00 -8.74 -6.23
N LEU A 185 -8.56 -8.40 -7.44
CA LEU A 185 -8.18 -9.38 -8.47
C LEU A 185 -7.00 -10.23 -7.99
N ALA A 186 -5.95 -9.61 -7.50
CA ALA A 186 -4.77 -10.34 -7.04
C ALA A 186 -5.06 -11.20 -5.81
N THR A 187 -5.87 -10.72 -4.88
CA THR A 187 -6.33 -11.50 -3.72
C THR A 187 -7.16 -12.70 -4.16
N SER A 188 -8.06 -12.53 -5.14
CA SER A 188 -8.85 -13.62 -5.72
C SER A 188 -7.99 -14.69 -6.40
N LEU A 189 -6.91 -14.26 -7.04
CA LEU A 189 -5.93 -15.16 -7.68
C LEU A 189 -4.88 -15.70 -6.69
N ARG A 190 -5.00 -15.39 -5.40
CA ARG A 190 -4.04 -15.77 -4.34
C ARG A 190 -2.61 -15.32 -4.62
N LEU A 191 -2.45 -14.18 -5.30
CA LEU A 191 -1.13 -13.60 -5.58
C LEU A 191 -0.66 -12.79 -4.38
N PRO A 192 0.58 -13.00 -3.90
CA PRO A 192 1.13 -12.18 -2.83
C PRO A 192 1.40 -10.76 -3.36
N LEU A 193 0.77 -9.77 -2.77
CA LEU A 193 1.02 -8.37 -3.11
C LEU A 193 1.02 -7.48 -1.86
N SER A 194 1.69 -6.35 -1.98
CA SER A 194 1.60 -5.28 -0.99
C SER A 194 0.52 -4.30 -1.43
N THR A 195 -0.51 -4.13 -0.62
CA THR A 195 -1.59 -3.18 -0.88
C THR A 195 -1.09 -1.75 -0.94
N THR A 196 -0.15 -1.38 -0.06
CA THR A 196 0.54 -0.08 -0.06
C THR A 196 1.31 0.15 -1.37
N TYR A 197 1.96 -0.88 -1.90
CA TYR A 197 2.65 -0.79 -3.20
C TYR A 197 1.68 -0.47 -4.32
N VAL A 198 0.59 -1.23 -4.41
CA VAL A 198 -0.40 -1.06 -5.48
C VAL A 198 -1.02 0.34 -5.43
N THR A 199 -1.49 0.79 -4.27
CA THR A 199 -2.11 2.12 -4.12
C THR A 199 -1.14 3.25 -4.46
N PHE A 200 0.10 3.16 -3.99
CA PHE A 200 1.13 4.14 -4.29
C PHE A 200 1.45 4.19 -5.78
N MET A 201 1.61 3.03 -6.44
CA MET A 201 1.92 2.99 -7.87
C MET A 201 0.76 3.48 -8.73
N VAL A 202 -0.49 3.19 -8.34
CA VAL A 202 -1.68 3.73 -9.01
C VAL A 202 -1.73 5.26 -8.88
N ALA A 203 -1.50 5.80 -7.68
CA ALA A 203 -1.48 7.24 -7.44
C ALA A 203 -0.35 7.94 -8.22
N MET A 204 0.83 7.35 -8.27
CA MET A 204 1.94 7.87 -9.09
C MET A 204 1.65 7.79 -10.58
N GLY A 205 1.11 6.66 -11.07
CA GLY A 205 0.74 6.49 -12.46
C GLY A 205 -0.32 7.49 -12.92
N SER A 206 -1.38 7.68 -12.14
CA SER A 206 -2.42 8.68 -12.44
C SER A 206 -1.87 10.10 -12.42
N SER A 207 -0.95 10.40 -11.51
CA SER A 207 -0.32 11.72 -11.44
C SER A 207 0.56 12.01 -12.65
N LEU A 208 1.14 10.99 -13.29
CA LEU A 208 1.91 11.13 -14.52
C LEU A 208 1.01 11.29 -15.76
N ALA A 209 -0.23 10.77 -15.73
CA ALA A 209 -1.16 10.84 -16.86
C ALA A 209 -1.67 12.26 -17.14
N ASP A 210 -1.68 13.17 -16.20
CA ASP A 210 -2.24 14.52 -16.33
C ASP A 210 -1.38 15.51 -17.13
N LYS A 211 -0.38 15.04 -17.87
CA LYS A 211 0.60 15.94 -18.50
C LYS A 211 1.23 16.94 -17.51
N ALA A 212 1.22 16.65 -16.23
CA ALA A 212 1.96 17.41 -15.22
C ALA A 212 3.49 17.28 -15.47
N TRP A 213 3.88 17.23 -16.73
CA TRP A 213 5.20 17.15 -17.31
C TRP A 213 5.89 18.52 -17.37
N GLY A 214 5.50 19.44 -16.51
CA GLY A 214 6.44 20.49 -16.15
C GLY A 214 7.73 19.77 -15.73
N ARG A 215 8.86 20.06 -16.37
CA ARG A 215 10.11 19.29 -16.21
C ARG A 215 10.43 18.94 -14.75
N ASP A 216 10.13 19.83 -13.85
CA ASP A 216 10.53 19.70 -12.45
C ASP A 216 9.57 18.78 -11.69
N SER A 217 8.26 18.92 -11.86
CA SER A 217 7.30 18.08 -11.13
C SER A 217 7.37 16.59 -11.53
N ALA A 218 7.59 16.28 -12.80
CA ALA A 218 7.79 14.91 -13.27
C ALA A 218 9.07 14.28 -12.67
N VAL A 219 10.17 15.05 -12.56
CA VAL A 219 11.40 14.57 -11.93
C VAL A 219 11.18 14.24 -10.46
N TYR A 220 10.49 15.08 -9.71
CA TYR A 220 10.20 14.85 -8.29
C TYR A 220 9.32 13.62 -8.08
N ARG A 221 8.31 13.40 -8.92
CA ARG A 221 7.43 12.23 -8.85
C ARG A 221 8.17 10.93 -9.17
N ILE A 222 8.96 10.90 -10.23
CA ILE A 222 9.80 9.74 -10.56
C ILE A 222 10.86 9.49 -9.49
N THR A 223 11.43 10.54 -8.90
CA THR A 223 12.31 10.42 -7.73
C THR A 223 11.58 9.75 -6.57
N GLY A 224 10.32 10.14 -6.30
CA GLY A 224 9.49 9.52 -5.29
C GLY A 224 9.31 8.02 -5.53
N VAL A 225 8.99 7.61 -6.76
CA VAL A 225 8.86 6.19 -7.14
C VAL A 225 10.17 5.44 -6.89
N ILE A 226 11.30 5.95 -7.39
CA ILE A 226 12.61 5.30 -7.23
C ILE A 226 12.98 5.19 -5.74
N THR A 227 12.76 6.25 -4.96
CA THR A 227 13.07 6.29 -3.52
C THR A 227 12.24 5.26 -2.75
N VAL A 228 10.95 5.15 -3.04
CA VAL A 228 10.05 4.20 -2.38
C VAL A 228 10.42 2.76 -2.77
N ILE A 229 10.63 2.47 -4.04
CA ILE A 229 11.05 1.13 -4.50
C ILE A 229 12.38 0.73 -3.85
N SER A 230 13.37 1.63 -3.85
CA SER A 230 14.66 1.37 -3.19
C SER A 230 14.49 1.14 -1.69
N GLY A 231 13.62 1.92 -1.04
CA GLY A 231 13.28 1.77 0.37
C GLY A 231 12.69 0.39 0.68
N TRP A 232 11.84 -0.14 -0.19
CA TRP A 232 11.26 -1.48 -0.01
C TRP A 232 12.30 -2.60 -0.12
N PHE A 233 13.19 -2.54 -1.11
CA PHE A 233 14.30 -3.49 -1.20
C PHE A 233 15.18 -3.45 0.04
N PHE A 234 15.54 -2.26 0.50
CA PHE A 234 16.32 -2.09 1.73
C PHE A 234 15.59 -2.63 2.96
N THR A 235 14.29 -2.34 3.08
CA THR A 235 13.46 -2.84 4.18
C THR A 235 13.33 -4.36 4.15
N ALA A 236 13.13 -4.96 2.97
CA ALA A 236 13.07 -6.41 2.82
C ALA A 236 14.39 -7.07 3.24
N PHE A 237 15.52 -6.54 2.78
CA PHE A 237 16.84 -7.04 3.15
C PHE A 237 17.09 -6.92 4.66
N ALA A 238 16.77 -5.75 5.25
CA ALA A 238 16.92 -5.53 6.70
C ALA A 238 16.01 -6.46 7.50
N ALA A 239 14.75 -6.64 7.09
CA ALA A 239 13.82 -7.54 7.76
C ALA A 239 14.28 -9.01 7.70
N PHE A 240 14.77 -9.46 6.54
CA PHE A 240 15.34 -10.80 6.38
C PHE A 240 16.55 -11.01 7.29
N SER A 241 17.48 -10.05 7.31
CA SER A 241 18.69 -10.11 8.17
C SER A 241 18.32 -10.13 9.66
N MET A 242 17.36 -9.30 10.07
CA MET A 242 16.88 -9.28 11.46
C MET A 242 16.17 -10.59 11.82
N CYS A 243 15.36 -11.14 10.95
CA CYS A 243 14.70 -12.44 11.16
C CYS A 243 15.75 -13.55 11.36
N PHE A 244 16.79 -13.59 10.52
CA PHE A 244 17.90 -14.54 10.66
C PHE A 244 18.58 -14.41 12.02
N ILE A 245 18.92 -13.19 12.46
CA ILE A 245 19.57 -12.93 13.75
C ILE A 245 18.68 -13.40 14.90
N VAL A 246 17.39 -13.03 14.87
CA VAL A 246 16.42 -13.42 15.92
C VAL A 246 16.27 -14.94 15.98
N ALA A 247 16.13 -15.60 14.82
CA ALA A 247 16.03 -17.05 14.76
C ALA A 247 17.29 -17.74 15.31
N ALA A 248 18.48 -17.26 14.95
CA ALA A 248 19.74 -17.77 15.49
C ALA A 248 19.85 -17.58 17.02
N CYS A 249 19.48 -16.40 17.52
CA CYS A 249 19.46 -16.13 18.97
C CYS A 249 18.50 -17.06 19.72
N ILE A 250 17.34 -17.36 19.16
CA ILE A 250 16.37 -18.28 19.77
C ILE A 250 16.90 -19.72 19.70
N LEU A 251 17.44 -20.14 18.56
CA LEU A 251 17.93 -21.50 18.35
C LEU A 251 19.09 -21.83 19.30
N TYR A 252 20.07 -20.94 19.42
CA TYR A 252 21.26 -21.17 20.24
C TYR A 252 21.09 -20.74 21.70
N GLY A 253 20.25 -19.73 21.97
CA GLY A 253 20.03 -19.18 23.32
C GLY A 253 18.87 -19.83 24.07
N GLY A 254 18.04 -20.65 23.41
CA GLY A 254 16.89 -21.30 24.03
C GLY A 254 15.97 -20.30 24.73
N LEU A 255 15.53 -20.64 25.94
CA LEU A 255 14.62 -19.79 26.74
C LEU A 255 15.19 -18.40 27.01
N PHE A 256 16.49 -18.29 27.30
CA PHE A 256 17.16 -17.01 27.54
C PHE A 256 17.16 -16.14 26.29
N GLY A 257 17.39 -16.74 25.11
CA GLY A 257 17.30 -16.07 23.81
C GLY A 257 15.91 -15.50 23.54
N ILE A 258 14.88 -16.26 23.84
CA ILE A 258 13.47 -15.81 23.69
C ILE A 258 13.20 -14.59 24.59
N ILE A 259 13.54 -14.68 25.88
CA ILE A 259 13.32 -13.60 26.85
C ILE A 259 14.08 -12.33 26.41
N ALA A 260 15.34 -12.47 26.03
CA ALA A 260 16.17 -11.35 25.58
C ALA A 260 15.58 -10.67 24.33
N MET A 261 15.15 -11.45 23.31
CA MET A 261 14.56 -10.90 22.09
C MET A 261 13.22 -10.23 22.34
N CYS A 262 12.35 -10.82 23.16
CA CYS A 262 11.07 -10.21 23.57
C CYS A 262 11.29 -8.90 24.34
N SER A 263 12.24 -8.86 25.25
CA SER A 263 12.59 -7.66 26.03
C SER A 263 13.13 -6.55 25.12
N LEU A 264 14.02 -6.90 24.19
CA LEU A 264 14.55 -5.97 23.19
C LEU A 264 13.44 -5.42 22.30
N ALA A 265 12.54 -6.25 21.79
CA ALA A 265 11.41 -5.84 20.97
C ALA A 265 10.50 -4.88 21.76
N ALA A 266 10.13 -5.20 22.99
CA ALA A 266 9.32 -4.32 23.83
C ALA A 266 10.02 -2.97 24.09
N PHE A 267 11.32 -2.99 24.39
CA PHE A 267 12.11 -1.76 24.58
C PHE A 267 12.13 -0.88 23.32
N LEU A 268 12.36 -1.47 22.15
CA LEU A 268 12.40 -0.74 20.88
C LEU A 268 11.04 -0.14 20.52
N LEU A 269 9.95 -0.86 20.76
CA LEU A 269 8.59 -0.37 20.55
C LEU A 269 8.27 0.81 21.46
N LEU A 270 8.58 0.70 22.74
CA LEU A 270 8.37 1.78 23.71
C LEU A 270 9.22 3.01 23.40
N LYS A 271 10.49 2.82 23.02
CA LYS A 271 11.39 3.91 22.64
C LYS A 271 10.92 4.59 21.35
N SER A 272 10.52 3.83 20.34
CA SER A 272 9.97 4.35 19.08
C SER A 272 8.70 5.17 19.31
N SER A 273 7.79 4.69 20.15
CA SER A 273 6.56 5.39 20.51
C SER A 273 6.85 6.72 21.24
N ARG A 274 7.81 6.72 22.18
CA ARG A 274 8.21 7.95 22.91
C ARG A 274 8.85 8.99 22.00
N LEU A 275 9.71 8.58 21.06
CA LEU A 275 10.36 9.47 20.10
C LEU A 275 9.35 10.16 19.15
N HIS A 276 8.32 9.43 18.70
CA HIS A 276 7.27 9.98 17.86
C HIS A 276 6.30 10.91 18.60
N ARG A 277 6.16 10.74 19.91
CA ARG A 277 5.30 11.59 20.73
C ARG A 277 5.93 12.97 21.00
N LYS A 278 7.26 13.09 20.85
CA LYS A 278 8.02 14.33 21.03
C LYS A 278 8.19 15.17 19.75
N ARG A 279 7.86 14.60 18.58
CA ARG A 279 7.79 15.32 17.29
C ARG A 279 6.33 15.67 16.96
#